data_a7611e92519cce519135f6e390b2b603
#
_entry.id   a7611e92519cce519135f6e390b2b603
#
_cell.length_a   1.000
_cell.length_b   1.000
_cell.length_c   1.000
_cell.angle_alpha   90.00
_cell.angle_beta   90.00
_cell.angle_gamma   90.00
#
_symmetry.space_group_name_H-M   'P 1'
#
loop_
_entity.id
_entity.type
_entity.pdbx_description
1 polymer ?
#
loop_
_entity_poly.entity_id
_entity_poly.type
_entity_poly.pdbx_seq_one_letter_code
_entity_poly.pdbx_strand_id
1 'polypeptide(L)'
;MAITDTDATTQTIRRILKDHGRLSKDAYALDREADLYEAGLTSHASVNVMLALEGEFEIEFPDHMLKRSVFESIAAISDAVGELQAA
;
A
#
# COMPACT_ATOMS: atom_id res chain seq x y z
N MET A 1 -5.37 -10.35 -20.70
CA MET A 1 -6.03 -9.57 -19.70
C MET A 1 -5.31 -9.68 -18.37
N ALA A 2 -5.07 -8.58 -17.75
CA ALA A 2 -4.33 -8.57 -16.50
C ALA A 2 -5.27 -8.79 -15.32
N ILE A 3 -4.86 -9.61 -14.40
CA ILE A 3 -5.56 -9.76 -13.14
C ILE A 3 -4.75 -8.98 -12.12
N THR A 4 -5.21 -7.77 -11.84
CA THR A 4 -4.43 -6.83 -11.07
C THR A 4 -4.11 -7.33 -9.67
N ASP A 5 -4.98 -8.18 -9.09
CA ASP A 5 -4.75 -8.70 -7.75
C ASP A 5 -3.59 -9.69 -7.69
N THR A 6 -3.15 -10.18 -8.83
CA THR A 6 -2.05 -11.16 -8.87
C THR A 6 -0.77 -10.59 -9.42
N ASP A 7 -0.73 -9.29 -9.79
CA ASP A 7 0.53 -8.75 -10.29
C ASP A 7 1.54 -8.59 -9.15
N ALA A 8 2.81 -8.49 -9.53
CA ALA A 8 3.89 -8.48 -8.54
C ALA A 8 3.79 -7.28 -7.61
N THR A 9 3.40 -6.13 -8.12
CA THR A 9 3.27 -4.92 -7.30
C THR A 9 2.21 -5.11 -6.23
N THR A 10 1.04 -5.59 -6.62
CA THR A 10 -0.05 -5.81 -5.67
C THR A 10 0.34 -6.82 -4.61
N GLN A 11 0.96 -7.91 -5.01
CA GLN A 11 1.36 -8.94 -4.04
C GLN A 11 2.41 -8.40 -3.07
N THR A 12 3.35 -7.60 -3.55
CA THR A 12 4.35 -6.99 -2.68
C THR A 12 3.68 -6.04 -1.69
N ILE A 13 2.71 -5.25 -2.15
CA ILE A 13 1.97 -4.34 -1.27
C ILE A 13 1.24 -5.12 -0.19
N ARG A 14 0.59 -6.23 -0.55
CA ARG A 14 -0.11 -7.06 0.43
C ARG A 14 0.85 -7.61 1.48
N ARG A 15 2.03 -8.06 1.05
CA ARG A 15 3.04 -8.56 1.98
C ARG A 15 3.49 -7.47 2.95
N ILE A 16 3.73 -6.27 2.43
CA ILE A 16 4.15 -5.15 3.26
C ILE A 16 3.06 -4.78 4.26
N LEU A 17 1.80 -4.78 3.82
CA LEU A 17 0.70 -4.49 4.74
C LEU A 17 0.59 -5.56 5.83
N LYS A 18 0.80 -6.82 5.46
CA LYS A 18 0.77 -7.89 6.45
C LYS A 18 1.87 -7.72 7.48
N ASP A 19 3.08 -7.39 7.02
CA ASP A 19 4.24 -7.32 7.90
C ASP A 19 4.29 -6.04 8.72
N HIS A 20 3.83 -4.93 8.17
CA HIS A 20 4.03 -3.61 8.78
C HIS A 20 2.75 -2.85 9.08
N GLY A 21 1.63 -3.20 8.45
CA GLY A 21 0.39 -2.46 8.58
C GLY A 21 -0.37 -2.72 9.87
N ARG A 22 -0.11 -3.86 10.51
CA ARG A 22 -0.75 -4.26 11.76
C ARG A 22 -2.27 -4.25 11.65
N LEU A 23 -2.77 -4.74 10.50
CA LEU A 23 -4.20 -4.76 10.24
C LEU A 23 -4.88 -5.81 11.11
N SER A 24 -6.16 -5.58 11.40
CA SER A 24 -6.98 -6.55 12.11
C SER A 24 -7.50 -7.65 11.18
N LYS A 25 -7.32 -7.48 9.86
CA LYS A 25 -7.77 -8.44 8.87
C LYS A 25 -6.59 -8.89 8.03
N ASP A 26 -6.74 -10.07 7.40
CA ASP A 26 -5.68 -10.62 6.56
C ASP A 26 -5.52 -9.75 5.30
N ALA A 27 -4.33 -9.19 5.12
CA ALA A 27 -4.05 -8.32 3.99
C ALA A 27 -4.21 -9.05 2.65
N TYR A 28 -4.01 -10.36 2.63
CA TYR A 28 -4.16 -11.13 1.39
C TYR A 28 -5.62 -11.42 1.06
N ALA A 29 -6.51 -11.27 2.03
CA ALA A 29 -7.94 -11.51 1.82
C ALA A 29 -8.72 -10.24 1.54
N LEU A 30 -8.10 -9.07 1.68
CA LEU A 30 -8.78 -7.81 1.46
C LEU A 30 -8.95 -7.52 -0.02
N ASP A 31 -10.12 -6.96 -0.37
CA ASP A 31 -10.36 -6.44 -1.70
C ASP A 31 -9.38 -5.28 -1.96
N ARG A 32 -8.95 -5.12 -3.21
CA ARG A 32 -8.07 -4.01 -3.59
C ARG A 32 -8.66 -2.66 -3.22
N GLU A 33 -9.98 -2.55 -3.25
CA GLU A 33 -10.67 -1.28 -2.97
C GLU A 33 -11.06 -1.13 -1.51
N ALA A 34 -10.79 -2.13 -0.66
CA ALA A 34 -11.18 -2.06 0.74
C ALA A 34 -10.44 -0.92 1.44
N ASP A 35 -11.14 -0.28 2.37
CA ASP A 35 -10.56 0.81 3.16
C ASP A 35 -9.62 0.22 4.20
N LEU A 36 -8.33 0.49 4.05
CA LEU A 36 -7.32 -0.07 4.93
C LEU A 36 -7.44 0.50 6.35
N TYR A 37 -7.90 1.74 6.49
CA TYR A 37 -8.06 2.32 7.83
C TYR A 37 -9.21 1.63 8.57
N GLU A 38 -10.24 1.23 7.86
CA GLU A 38 -11.30 0.42 8.47
C GLU A 38 -10.83 -0.98 8.79
N ALA A 39 -9.82 -1.46 8.08
CA ALA A 39 -9.26 -2.79 8.36
C ALA A 39 -8.22 -2.74 9.49
N GLY A 40 -7.99 -1.57 10.08
CA GLY A 40 -7.13 -1.47 11.23
C GLY A 40 -5.85 -0.66 11.04
N LEU A 41 -5.63 -0.13 9.84
CA LEU A 41 -4.42 0.67 9.60
C LEU A 41 -4.51 1.96 10.39
N THR A 42 -3.46 2.25 11.17
CA THR A 42 -3.39 3.49 11.94
C THR A 42 -2.43 4.46 11.25
N SER A 43 -2.48 5.73 11.65
CA SER A 43 -1.54 6.71 11.14
C SER A 43 -0.10 6.30 11.41
N HIS A 44 0.14 5.75 12.61
CA HIS A 44 1.49 5.29 12.96
C HIS A 44 1.94 4.14 12.06
N ALA A 45 1.07 3.15 11.87
CA ALA A 45 1.42 2.00 11.05
C ALA A 45 1.59 2.39 9.59
N SER A 46 0.82 3.40 9.11
CA SER A 46 0.94 3.82 7.73
C SER A 46 2.33 4.40 7.42
N VAL A 47 2.97 5.01 8.40
CA VAL A 47 4.35 5.49 8.23
C VAL A 47 5.29 4.31 8.02
N ASN A 48 5.12 3.25 8.80
CA ASN A 48 5.95 2.06 8.64
C ASN A 48 5.72 1.40 7.28
N VAL A 49 4.47 1.37 6.83
CA VAL A 49 4.15 0.85 5.49
C VAL A 49 4.82 1.71 4.43
N MET A 50 4.74 3.03 4.56
CA MET A 50 5.37 3.94 3.60
C MET A 50 6.88 3.68 3.50
N LEU A 51 7.55 3.56 4.64
CA LEU A 51 9.00 3.34 4.65
C LEU A 51 9.35 2.00 4.00
N ALA A 52 8.55 0.96 4.27
CA ALA A 52 8.79 -0.34 3.65
C ALA A 52 8.58 -0.29 2.14
N LEU A 53 7.57 0.46 1.69
CA LEU A 53 7.34 0.65 0.26
C LEU A 53 8.51 1.35 -0.41
N GLU A 54 9.04 2.39 0.25
CA GLU A 54 10.18 3.11 -0.31
C GLU A 54 11.38 2.20 -0.49
N GLY A 55 11.65 1.36 0.50
CA GLY A 55 12.78 0.45 0.41
C GLY A 55 12.56 -0.65 -0.61
N GLU A 56 11.36 -1.21 -0.66
CA GLU A 56 11.08 -2.33 -1.53
C GLU A 56 11.06 -1.93 -3.01
N PHE A 57 10.49 -0.78 -3.32
CA PHE A 57 10.35 -0.33 -4.70
C PHE A 57 11.38 0.70 -5.11
N GLU A 58 12.27 1.08 -4.20
CA GLU A 58 13.32 2.07 -4.45
C GLU A 58 12.71 3.37 -4.96
N ILE A 59 11.70 3.86 -4.23
CA ILE A 59 10.99 5.10 -4.54
C ILE A 59 11.03 6.00 -3.30
N GLU A 60 10.61 7.23 -3.49
CA GLU A 60 10.49 8.18 -2.39
C GLU A 60 9.18 8.93 -2.53
N PHE A 61 8.36 8.90 -1.47
CA PHE A 61 7.09 9.61 -1.47
C PHE A 61 7.34 11.08 -1.21
N PRO A 62 6.98 11.97 -2.14
CA PRO A 62 7.11 13.41 -1.89
C PRO A 62 6.04 13.87 -0.90
N ASP A 63 6.27 15.03 -0.30
CA ASP A 63 5.40 15.55 0.75
C ASP A 63 3.93 15.61 0.33
N HIS A 64 3.66 16.00 -0.91
CA HIS A 64 2.27 16.16 -1.36
C HIS A 64 1.53 14.83 -1.47
N MET A 65 2.24 13.70 -1.40
CA MET A 65 1.64 12.38 -1.43
C MET A 65 1.54 11.74 -0.04
N LEU A 66 2.00 12.44 1.00
CA LEU A 66 1.92 11.92 2.36
C LEU A 66 0.58 12.28 2.97
N LYS A 67 -0.47 11.65 2.47
CA LYS A 67 -1.82 11.94 2.91
C LYS A 67 -2.64 10.66 2.91
N ARG A 68 -3.73 10.71 3.68
CA ARG A 68 -4.57 9.53 3.92
C ARG A 68 -5.05 8.88 2.62
N SER A 69 -5.45 9.69 1.64
CA SER A 69 -6.03 9.14 0.42
C SER A 69 -5.03 8.27 -0.38
N VAL A 70 -3.74 8.48 -0.20
CA VAL A 70 -2.73 7.68 -0.90
C VAL A 70 -2.63 6.27 -0.31
N PHE A 71 -2.91 6.13 0.98
CA PHE A 71 -2.73 4.86 1.68
C PHE A 71 -4.04 4.21 2.09
N GLU A 72 -5.16 4.67 1.55
CA GLU A 72 -6.47 4.20 2.01
C GLU A 72 -6.88 2.85 1.43
N SER A 73 -6.24 2.41 0.35
CA SER A 73 -6.56 1.10 -0.24
C SER A 73 -5.34 0.56 -0.96
N ILE A 74 -5.36 -0.74 -1.21
CA ILE A 74 -4.30 -1.37 -1.99
C ILE A 74 -4.23 -0.76 -3.39
N ALA A 75 -5.39 -0.47 -3.98
CA ALA A 75 -5.43 0.17 -5.30
C ALA A 75 -4.78 1.54 -5.27
N ALA A 76 -5.06 2.35 -4.25
CA ALA A 76 -4.47 3.68 -4.15
C ALA A 76 -2.95 3.60 -3.98
N ILE A 77 -2.49 2.67 -3.15
CA ILE A 77 -1.04 2.48 -2.96
C ILE A 77 -0.39 2.03 -4.27
N SER A 78 -1.04 1.11 -4.97
CA SER A 78 -0.51 0.61 -6.24
C SER A 78 -0.38 1.73 -7.26
N ASP A 79 -1.39 2.60 -7.34
CA ASP A 79 -1.35 3.74 -8.25
C ASP A 79 -0.19 4.67 -7.89
N ALA A 80 0.00 4.95 -6.61
CA ALA A 80 1.07 5.83 -6.16
C ALA A 80 2.45 5.24 -6.48
N VAL A 81 2.62 3.94 -6.23
CA VAL A 81 3.88 3.27 -6.53
C VAL A 81 4.16 3.33 -8.04
N GLY A 82 3.15 3.06 -8.85
CA GLY A 82 3.31 3.11 -10.29
C GLY A 82 3.69 4.49 -10.78
N GLU A 83 3.07 5.52 -10.23
CA GLU A 83 3.38 6.90 -10.58
C GLU A 83 4.82 7.25 -10.24
N LEU A 84 5.28 6.87 -9.06
CA LEU A 84 6.63 7.18 -8.62
C LEU A 84 7.69 6.38 -9.38
N GLN A 85 7.36 5.16 -9.78
CA GLN A 85 8.28 4.36 -10.58
C GLN A 85 8.43 4.92 -11.98
N ALA A 86 7.40 5.58 -12.49
CA ALA A 86 7.43 6.14 -13.84
C ALA A 86 8.09 7.52 -13.87
N ALA A 87 8.29 8.14 -12.72
CA ALA A 87 8.83 9.50 -12.65
C ALA A 87 10.34 9.54 -12.96
#